data_c8f43cb2d15df8d3ad599c5cf2b88982
#
_entry.id   c8f43cb2d15df8d3ad599c5cf2b88982
#
_cell.length_a   1.000
_cell.length_b   1.000
_cell.length_c   1.000
_cell.angle_alpha   90.00
_cell.angle_beta   90.00
_cell.angle_gamma   90.00
#
_symmetry.space_group_name_H-M   'P 1'
#
loop_
_entity.id
_entity.type
_entity.pdbx_description
1 polymer ?
#
loop_
_entity_poly.entity_id
_entity_poly.type
_entity_poly.pdbx_seq_one_letter_code
_entity_poly.pdbx_strand_id
1 'polypeptide(L)'
;MDTIHQLVGPIGPTSRAFAFRAFEPFPEGLEGLSAWIEDRGFETKGKAFMPLYEHVYLARQDLSAQQVEELTTQLSAVVGQMGGKVTKNEYWGLKSLTYRIRKNRKAHMTLLNVDAPPAALNEIERQERLHEDVLRYLTIRVDALEDGPSAMMRKSDRDRDDRGGRDDRGGRGERRRRDEGDDIDVPDAIGGEE
;
A
#
# COMPACT_ATOMS: atom_id res chain seq x y z
N MET A 1 -16.37 56.67 -45.38
CA MET A 1 -17.01 57.45 -44.30
C MET A 1 -17.54 56.44 -43.36
N ASP A 2 -16.91 56.33 -42.28
CA ASP A 2 -17.35 56.08 -40.92
C ASP A 2 -16.34 55.26 -40.14
N THR A 3 -15.87 56.03 -39.16
CA THR A 3 -14.77 55.79 -38.27
C THR A 3 -15.13 54.79 -37.19
N ILE A 4 -14.41 53.66 -37.13
CA ILE A 4 -14.53 52.71 -36.02
C ILE A 4 -13.60 53.18 -34.89
N HIS A 5 -14.19 53.70 -33.82
CA HIS A 5 -13.52 54.06 -32.60
C HIS A 5 -13.09 52.80 -31.80
N GLN A 6 -11.79 52.62 -31.70
CA GLN A 6 -11.14 51.72 -30.76
C GLN A 6 -11.41 52.15 -29.33
N LEU A 7 -12.06 51.25 -28.56
CA LEU A 7 -12.09 51.31 -27.11
C LEU A 7 -10.95 50.41 -26.59
N VAL A 8 -9.78 51.01 -26.40
CA VAL A 8 -8.72 50.42 -25.60
C VAL A 8 -8.86 50.95 -24.19
N GLY A 9 -9.36 50.08 -23.30
CA GLY A 9 -9.37 50.34 -21.84
C GLY A 9 -7.95 50.23 -21.26
N PRO A 10 -7.64 51.02 -20.25
CA PRO A 10 -6.29 51.00 -19.65
C PRO A 10 -6.06 49.73 -18.82
N ILE A 11 -5.03 48.99 -19.20
CA ILE A 11 -4.48 47.89 -18.39
C ILE A 11 -3.75 48.53 -17.20
N GLY A 12 -4.40 48.51 -16.04
CA GLY A 12 -3.74 48.96 -14.80
C GLY A 12 -2.63 47.99 -14.40
N PRO A 13 -1.47 48.50 -13.98
CA PRO A 13 -0.38 47.67 -13.50
C PRO A 13 -0.69 47.22 -12.06
N THR A 14 -1.16 45.96 -11.91
CA THR A 14 -1.09 45.29 -10.60
C THR A 14 0.32 44.79 -10.37
N SER A 15 1.23 45.74 -10.22
CA SER A 15 2.55 45.48 -9.69
C SER A 15 2.39 45.28 -8.17
N ARG A 16 2.23 44.04 -7.76
CA ARG A 16 2.53 43.64 -6.40
C ARG A 16 4.04 43.80 -6.24
N ALA A 17 4.43 44.96 -5.73
CA ALA A 17 5.76 45.18 -5.26
C ALA A 17 6.05 44.15 -4.15
N PHE A 18 6.80 43.10 -4.51
CA PHE A 18 7.51 42.31 -3.52
C PHE A 18 8.47 43.28 -2.82
N ALA A 19 8.07 43.79 -1.67
CA ALA A 19 8.96 44.49 -0.79
C ALA A 19 10.05 43.48 -0.40
N PHE A 20 11.21 43.64 -1.00
CA PHE A 20 12.45 43.02 -0.57
C PHE A 20 12.69 43.49 0.85
N ARG A 21 12.25 42.71 1.84
CA ARG A 21 12.54 42.99 3.25
C ARG A 21 14.04 42.87 3.37
N ALA A 22 14.67 43.96 3.78
CA ALA A 22 16.11 44.03 3.95
C ALA A 22 16.59 42.82 4.75
N PHE A 23 17.66 42.20 4.27
CA PHE A 23 18.33 41.09 4.94
C PHE A 23 18.87 41.60 6.27
N GLU A 24 18.19 41.29 7.36
CA GLU A 24 18.68 41.61 8.69
C GLU A 24 19.81 40.65 9.05
N PRO A 25 20.92 41.18 9.59
CA PRO A 25 22.06 40.36 9.94
C PRO A 25 21.69 39.33 11.03
N PHE A 26 22.33 38.18 10.95
CA PHE A 26 22.19 37.11 11.92
C PHE A 26 22.56 37.60 13.33
N PRO A 27 21.77 37.33 14.38
CA PRO A 27 22.10 37.76 15.73
C PRO A 27 23.36 37.06 16.22
N GLU A 28 24.27 37.84 16.81
CA GLU A 28 25.45 37.31 17.46
C GLU A 28 25.05 36.68 18.80
N GLY A 29 25.20 35.35 18.92
CA GLY A 29 24.96 34.56 20.15
C GLY A 29 23.71 33.72 20.17
N LEU A 30 23.78 32.61 20.93
CA LEU A 30 22.68 31.63 21.04
C LEU A 30 21.43 32.21 21.71
N GLU A 31 21.55 33.22 22.54
CA GLU A 31 20.43 33.86 23.27
C GLU A 31 19.55 34.72 22.36
N GLY A 32 20.10 35.27 21.27
CA GLY A 32 19.34 36.05 20.29
C GLY A 32 18.64 35.21 19.24
N LEU A 33 19.03 33.95 19.10
CA LEU A 33 18.54 33.08 18.04
C LEU A 33 17.07 32.64 18.23
N SER A 34 16.67 32.40 19.48
CA SER A 34 15.29 32.03 19.83
C SER A 34 14.31 33.17 19.54
N ALA A 35 14.63 34.39 19.96
CA ALA A 35 13.80 35.56 19.71
C ALA A 35 13.75 35.92 18.22
N TRP A 36 14.84 35.73 17.47
CA TRP A 36 14.90 35.98 16.04
C TRP A 36 14.07 34.95 15.22
N ILE A 37 13.99 33.71 15.70
CA ILE A 37 13.15 32.64 15.12
C ILE A 37 11.68 32.95 15.36
N GLU A 38 11.32 33.44 16.55
CA GLU A 38 9.91 33.76 16.89
C GLU A 38 9.40 34.98 16.11
N ASP A 39 10.23 36.04 15.92
CA ASP A 39 9.84 37.26 15.19
C ASP A 39 9.58 36.99 13.69
N ARG A 40 10.22 36.00 13.12
CA ARG A 40 10.02 35.61 11.72
C ARG A 40 8.82 34.68 11.46
N GLY A 41 8.01 34.42 12.47
CA GLY A 41 6.83 33.59 12.35
C GLY A 41 7.16 32.12 12.03
N PHE A 42 8.40 31.71 12.36
CA PHE A 42 8.72 30.29 12.45
C PHE A 42 8.04 29.78 13.73
N GLU A 43 6.73 29.57 13.64
CA GLU A 43 6.00 28.94 14.72
C GLU A 43 6.59 27.57 14.95
N THR A 44 7.58 27.47 15.82
CA THR A 44 7.95 26.24 16.49
C THR A 44 6.87 25.89 17.53
N LYS A 45 5.60 26.03 17.14
CA LYS A 45 4.51 25.49 17.93
C LYS A 45 4.68 23.98 17.91
N GLY A 46 5.30 23.48 18.92
CA GLY A 46 5.58 22.17 19.39
C GLY A 46 4.52 21.08 19.28
N LYS A 47 3.89 20.99 18.12
CA LYS A 47 3.36 19.74 17.63
C LYS A 47 4.36 19.31 16.56
N ALA A 48 5.32 18.51 16.95
CA ALA A 48 6.17 17.84 15.98
C ALA A 48 5.24 17.26 14.92
N PHE A 49 5.24 17.87 13.73
CA PHE A 49 4.45 17.34 12.60
C PHE A 49 5.05 15.98 12.29
N MET A 50 4.40 14.95 12.80
CA MET A 50 4.77 13.58 12.50
C MET A 50 4.38 13.32 11.07
N PRO A 51 5.31 13.04 10.17
CA PRO A 51 4.98 12.69 8.80
C PRO A 51 4.29 11.33 8.76
N LEU A 52 3.32 11.22 7.86
CA LEU A 52 2.53 10.01 7.67
C LEU A 52 3.13 9.17 6.57
N TYR A 53 3.11 7.86 6.76
CA TYR A 53 3.67 6.92 5.81
C TYR A 53 2.74 5.71 5.61
N GLU A 54 2.71 5.23 4.39
CA GLU A 54 2.23 3.90 4.04
C GLU A 54 3.45 3.00 3.83
N HIS A 55 3.51 1.95 4.59
CA HIS A 55 4.60 0.99 4.56
C HIS A 55 4.05 -0.39 4.20
N VAL A 56 4.55 -0.96 3.10
CA VAL A 56 4.16 -2.30 2.62
C VAL A 56 5.36 -3.19 2.66
N TYR A 57 5.23 -4.35 3.28
CA TYR A 57 6.27 -5.37 3.21
C TYR A 57 5.75 -6.70 2.67
N LEU A 58 6.66 -7.47 2.11
CA LEU A 58 6.41 -8.78 1.54
C LEU A 58 7.21 -9.81 2.33
N ALA A 59 6.50 -10.74 2.96
CA ALA A 59 7.11 -11.86 3.67
C ALA A 59 7.09 -13.15 2.83
N ARG A 60 7.97 -14.09 3.15
CA ARG A 60 8.13 -15.36 2.44
C ARG A 60 6.84 -16.17 2.43
N GLN A 61 6.62 -16.91 1.35
CA GLN A 61 5.44 -17.77 1.16
C GLN A 61 5.39 -18.95 2.13
N ASP A 62 6.52 -19.33 2.73
CA ASP A 62 6.65 -20.51 3.59
C ASP A 62 6.19 -20.23 5.04
N LEU A 63 5.98 -18.95 5.37
CA LEU A 63 5.50 -18.52 6.68
C LEU A 63 4.02 -18.81 6.85
N SER A 64 3.62 -19.08 8.09
CA SER A 64 2.21 -19.09 8.49
C SER A 64 1.68 -17.67 8.67
N ALA A 65 0.35 -17.48 8.58
CA ALA A 65 -0.26 -16.17 8.85
C ALA A 65 0.07 -15.66 10.27
N GLN A 66 0.18 -16.54 11.24
CA GLN A 66 0.54 -16.20 12.62
C GLN A 66 1.97 -15.64 12.71
N GLN A 67 2.94 -16.26 12.04
CA GLN A 67 4.32 -15.77 12.00
C GLN A 67 4.42 -14.38 11.32
N VAL A 68 3.61 -14.13 10.30
CA VAL A 68 3.52 -12.80 9.67
C VAL A 68 2.94 -11.77 10.64
N GLU A 69 1.95 -12.14 11.44
CA GLU A 69 1.37 -11.28 12.48
C GLU A 69 2.38 -10.99 13.61
N GLU A 70 3.14 -11.97 14.03
CA GLU A 70 4.22 -11.80 15.01
C GLU A 70 5.28 -10.82 14.48
N LEU A 71 5.69 -10.96 13.20
CA LEU A 71 6.60 -10.02 12.55
C LEU A 71 6.01 -8.60 12.52
N THR A 72 4.75 -8.46 12.17
CA THR A 72 4.04 -7.17 12.19
C THR A 72 4.07 -6.55 13.60
N THR A 73 3.86 -7.35 14.61
CA THR A 73 3.87 -6.90 16.01
C THR A 73 5.25 -6.42 16.43
N GLN A 74 6.31 -7.13 16.03
CA GLN A 74 7.70 -6.71 16.27
C GLN A 74 8.01 -5.37 15.61
N LEU A 75 7.66 -5.19 14.34
CA LEU A 75 7.85 -3.93 13.62
C LEU A 75 7.06 -2.79 14.28
N SER A 76 5.82 -3.05 14.69
CA SER A 76 4.99 -2.07 15.38
C SER A 76 5.56 -1.66 16.73
N ALA A 77 6.19 -2.59 17.47
CA ALA A 77 6.88 -2.31 18.72
C ALA A 77 8.08 -1.38 18.51
N VAL A 78 8.85 -1.57 17.43
CA VAL A 78 9.97 -0.69 17.06
C VAL A 78 9.47 0.73 16.77
N VAL A 79 8.37 0.87 16.01
CA VAL A 79 7.73 2.18 15.78
C VAL A 79 7.40 2.86 17.09
N GLY A 80 6.76 2.12 18.02
CA GLY A 80 6.37 2.63 19.33
C GLY A 80 7.56 3.08 20.17
N GLN A 81 8.66 2.30 20.19
CA GLN A 81 9.90 2.65 20.92
C GLN A 81 10.54 3.93 20.41
N MET A 82 10.40 4.22 19.11
CA MET A 82 10.94 5.42 18.47
C MET A 82 9.97 6.62 18.51
N GLY A 83 8.89 6.51 19.29
CA GLY A 83 7.91 7.58 19.49
C GLY A 83 6.91 7.75 18.37
N GLY A 84 6.78 6.76 17.49
CA GLY A 84 5.77 6.70 16.45
C GLY A 84 4.55 5.86 16.85
N LYS A 85 3.59 5.76 15.94
CA LYS A 85 2.37 4.97 16.11
C LYS A 85 1.99 4.30 14.79
N VAL A 86 1.64 3.02 14.86
CA VAL A 86 0.96 2.32 13.75
C VAL A 86 -0.55 2.55 13.93
N THR A 87 -1.17 3.23 12.97
CA THR A 87 -2.58 3.58 13.01
C THR A 87 -3.46 2.51 12.38
N LYS A 88 -2.90 1.76 11.43
CA LYS A 88 -3.63 0.73 10.70
C LYS A 88 -2.70 -0.41 10.29
N ASN A 89 -3.21 -1.63 10.37
CA ASN A 89 -2.56 -2.84 9.90
C ASN A 89 -3.54 -3.61 9.02
N GLU A 90 -3.17 -3.85 7.76
CA GLU A 90 -3.95 -4.66 6.83
C GLU A 90 -3.12 -5.82 6.29
N TYR A 91 -3.52 -7.02 6.62
CA TYR A 91 -2.97 -8.22 6.02
C TYR A 91 -3.75 -8.58 4.74
N TRP A 92 -3.07 -8.49 3.58
CA TRP A 92 -3.70 -8.77 2.28
C TRP A 92 -3.67 -10.25 1.89
N GLY A 93 -3.03 -11.08 2.71
CA GLY A 93 -2.91 -12.51 2.48
C GLY A 93 -1.78 -12.89 1.53
N LEU A 94 -1.76 -14.17 1.19
CA LEU A 94 -0.78 -14.75 0.27
C LEU A 94 -1.17 -14.41 -1.18
N LYS A 95 -0.39 -13.55 -1.83
CA LYS A 95 -0.62 -13.10 -3.22
C LYS A 95 0.46 -13.63 -4.17
N SER A 96 0.09 -13.83 -5.42
CA SER A 96 1.04 -14.18 -6.48
C SER A 96 1.86 -12.95 -6.89
N LEU A 97 3.15 -13.15 -7.03
CA LEU A 97 4.08 -12.12 -7.51
C LEU A 97 4.14 -12.16 -9.05
N THR A 98 4.22 -11.00 -9.68
CA THR A 98 4.37 -10.87 -11.14
C THR A 98 5.68 -11.52 -11.62
N TYR A 99 6.74 -11.37 -10.83
CA TYR A 99 8.04 -12.00 -11.05
C TYR A 99 8.57 -12.61 -9.74
N ARG A 100 9.44 -13.59 -9.85
CA ARG A 100 10.02 -14.27 -8.69
C ARG A 100 10.95 -13.36 -7.91
N ILE A 101 10.80 -13.33 -6.60
CA ILE A 101 11.70 -12.63 -5.67
C ILE A 101 12.36 -13.69 -4.78
N ARG A 102 13.69 -13.76 -4.77
CA ARG A 102 14.46 -14.78 -4.00
C ARG A 102 13.88 -16.20 -4.18
N LYS A 103 13.55 -16.58 -5.43
CA LYS A 103 12.95 -17.87 -5.84
C LYS A 103 11.46 -18.06 -5.41
N ASN A 104 10.86 -17.16 -4.65
CA ASN A 104 9.45 -17.23 -4.25
C ASN A 104 8.54 -16.74 -5.40
N ARG A 105 7.45 -17.47 -5.66
CA ARG A 105 6.40 -17.09 -6.63
C ARG A 105 5.24 -16.36 -5.98
N LYS A 106 5.06 -16.54 -4.67
CA LYS A 106 4.03 -15.92 -3.85
C LYS A 106 4.70 -15.24 -2.66
N ALA A 107 4.00 -14.27 -2.08
CA ALA A 107 4.42 -13.62 -0.84
C ALA A 107 3.19 -13.23 -0.02
N HIS A 108 3.36 -13.21 1.28
CA HIS A 108 2.42 -12.57 2.18
C HIS A 108 2.63 -11.06 2.07
N MET A 109 1.55 -10.34 1.89
CA MET A 109 1.59 -8.88 1.76
C MET A 109 0.87 -8.23 2.93
N THR A 110 1.50 -7.25 3.55
CA THR A 110 0.94 -6.49 4.67
C THR A 110 1.17 -5.01 4.44
N LEU A 111 0.16 -4.20 4.71
CA LEU A 111 0.21 -2.74 4.71
C LEU A 111 0.13 -2.22 6.15
N LEU A 112 1.02 -1.32 6.49
CA LEU A 112 1.02 -0.57 7.74
C LEU A 112 0.91 0.93 7.46
N ASN A 113 -0.06 1.57 8.08
CA ASN A 113 -0.12 3.02 8.13
C ASN A 113 0.62 3.51 9.38
N VAL A 114 1.64 4.31 9.18
CA VAL A 114 2.56 4.71 10.23
C VAL A 114 2.59 6.22 10.38
N ASP A 115 2.40 6.69 11.60
CA ASP A 115 2.61 8.07 12.02
C ASP A 115 3.86 8.09 12.91
N ALA A 116 5.00 8.45 12.34
CA ALA A 116 6.28 8.32 13.01
C ALA A 116 7.35 9.28 12.48
N PRO A 117 8.37 9.60 13.29
CA PRO A 117 9.51 10.34 12.81
C PRO A 117 10.29 9.53 11.76
N PRO A 118 11.00 10.19 10.82
CA PRO A 118 11.77 9.48 9.78
C PRO A 118 12.81 8.50 10.33
N ALA A 119 13.34 8.75 11.52
CA ALA A 119 14.29 7.87 12.19
C ALA A 119 13.69 6.49 12.49
N ALA A 120 12.38 6.44 12.86
CA ALA A 120 11.67 5.18 13.12
C ALA A 120 11.54 4.35 11.84
N LEU A 121 11.22 4.99 10.71
CA LEU A 121 11.14 4.32 9.42
C LEU A 121 12.49 3.73 8.99
N ASN A 122 13.56 4.51 9.13
CA ASN A 122 14.91 4.03 8.83
C ASN A 122 15.28 2.79 9.64
N GLU A 123 14.89 2.74 10.92
CA GLU A 123 15.14 1.58 11.77
C GLU A 123 14.30 0.37 11.36
N ILE A 124 13.01 0.56 11.03
CA ILE A 124 12.16 -0.53 10.51
C ILE A 124 12.77 -1.09 9.22
N GLU A 125 13.09 -0.23 8.25
CA GLU A 125 13.69 -0.63 6.99
C GLU A 125 15.03 -1.32 7.17
N ARG A 126 15.83 -0.90 8.18
CA ARG A 126 17.07 -1.57 8.54
C ARG A 126 16.82 -2.98 9.04
N GLN A 127 15.84 -3.16 9.94
CA GLN A 127 15.49 -4.47 10.48
C GLN A 127 14.92 -5.39 9.39
N GLU A 128 14.03 -4.91 8.56
CA GLU A 128 13.47 -5.67 7.43
C GLU A 128 14.52 -6.11 6.42
N ARG A 129 15.52 -5.27 6.18
CA ARG A 129 16.64 -5.61 5.29
C ARG A 129 17.50 -6.75 5.82
N LEU A 130 17.62 -6.85 7.14
CA LEU A 130 18.36 -7.89 7.84
C LEU A 130 17.53 -9.15 8.09
N HIS A 131 16.19 -9.03 8.08
CA HIS A 131 15.30 -10.14 8.35
C HIS A 131 15.23 -11.11 7.16
N GLU A 132 15.51 -12.39 7.40
CA GLU A 132 15.54 -13.39 6.33
C GLU A 132 14.17 -13.65 5.70
N ASP A 133 13.11 -13.49 6.48
CA ASP A 133 11.73 -13.74 6.07
C ASP A 133 11.12 -12.59 5.28
N VAL A 134 11.71 -11.39 5.30
CA VAL A 134 11.28 -10.25 4.50
C VAL A 134 11.94 -10.29 3.13
N LEU A 135 11.12 -10.40 2.09
CA LEU A 135 11.59 -10.41 0.70
C LEU A 135 11.86 -9.01 0.17
N ARG A 136 10.95 -8.08 0.46
CA ARG A 136 10.98 -6.69 0.01
C ARG A 136 10.06 -5.83 0.85
N TYR A 137 10.36 -4.55 0.91
CA TYR A 137 9.51 -3.53 1.51
C TYR A 137 9.43 -2.29 0.62
N LEU A 138 8.44 -1.46 0.87
CA LEU A 138 8.23 -0.16 0.21
C LEU A 138 7.61 0.80 1.22
N THR A 139 8.23 1.96 1.40
CA THR A 139 7.72 3.04 2.25
C THR A 139 7.39 4.24 1.38
N ILE A 140 6.20 4.79 1.51
CA ILE A 140 5.74 5.98 0.80
C ILE A 140 5.26 6.99 1.82
N ARG A 141 5.76 8.22 1.72
CA ARG A 141 5.24 9.33 2.49
C ARG A 141 3.93 9.81 1.88
N VAL A 142 2.93 10.02 2.71
CA VAL A 142 1.59 10.49 2.32
C VAL A 142 1.22 11.74 3.10
N ASP A 143 0.33 12.55 2.54
CA ASP A 143 -0.15 13.76 3.20
C ASP A 143 -1.31 13.45 4.17
N ALA A 144 -2.09 12.39 3.86
CA ALA A 144 -3.18 11.91 4.70
C ALA A 144 -3.29 10.39 4.61
N LEU A 145 -3.67 9.76 5.71
CA LEU A 145 -3.95 8.32 5.76
C LEU A 145 -5.44 8.07 5.51
N GLU A 146 -5.75 7.06 4.71
CA GLU A 146 -7.14 6.63 4.48
C GLU A 146 -7.61 5.71 5.62
N ASP A 147 -8.73 6.05 6.26
CA ASP A 147 -9.34 5.22 7.32
C ASP A 147 -10.07 3.99 6.76
N GLY A 148 -10.50 4.04 5.51
CA GLY A 148 -11.20 2.96 4.83
C GLY A 148 -10.30 1.80 4.42
N PRO A 149 -10.86 0.63 4.07
CA PRO A 149 -10.07 -0.49 3.57
C PRO A 149 -9.35 -0.10 2.28
N SER A 150 -8.09 -0.55 2.15
CA SER A 150 -7.26 -0.28 0.98
C SER A 150 -7.88 -0.85 -0.31
N ALA A 151 -7.43 -0.35 -1.45
CA ALA A 151 -7.90 -0.82 -2.76
C ALA A 151 -7.71 -2.34 -2.96
N MET A 152 -6.70 -2.94 -2.32
CA MET A 152 -6.43 -4.37 -2.38
C MET A 152 -7.49 -5.19 -1.63
N MET A 153 -7.99 -4.69 -0.50
CA MET A 153 -9.07 -5.34 0.27
C MET A 153 -10.40 -5.20 -0.45
N ARG A 154 -10.73 -4.00 -0.94
CA ARG A 154 -11.97 -3.72 -1.71
C ARG A 154 -12.12 -4.61 -2.95
N LYS A 155 -10.99 -4.89 -3.63
CA LYS A 155 -11.00 -5.77 -4.80
C LYS A 155 -11.23 -7.24 -4.43
N SER A 156 -10.69 -7.70 -3.30
CA SER A 156 -10.87 -9.07 -2.81
C SER A 156 -12.35 -9.38 -2.50
N ASP A 157 -13.09 -8.41 -1.97
CA ASP A 157 -14.51 -8.58 -1.65
C ASP A 157 -15.37 -8.67 -2.92
N ARG A 158 -15.11 -7.83 -3.92
CA ARG A 158 -15.81 -7.90 -5.22
C ARG A 158 -15.62 -9.22 -5.94
N ASP A 159 -14.40 -9.78 -5.92
CA ASP A 159 -14.10 -11.06 -6.54
C ASP A 159 -14.78 -12.25 -5.83
N ARG A 160 -15.14 -12.12 -4.54
CA ARG A 160 -15.92 -13.11 -3.78
C ARG A 160 -17.39 -13.07 -4.11
N ASP A 161 -17.98 -11.89 -4.21
CA ASP A 161 -19.39 -11.71 -4.54
C ASP A 161 -19.71 -12.19 -5.96
N ASP A 162 -18.82 -11.96 -6.93
CA ASP A 162 -19.01 -12.40 -8.33
C ASP A 162 -18.90 -13.93 -8.49
N ARG A 163 -18.19 -14.62 -7.60
CA ARG A 163 -18.11 -16.09 -7.59
C ARG A 163 -19.28 -16.79 -6.91
N GLY A 164 -19.93 -16.13 -5.94
CA GLY A 164 -21.09 -16.66 -5.23
C GLY A 164 -22.37 -16.68 -6.06
N GLY A 165 -22.46 -15.91 -7.14
CA GLY A 165 -23.65 -15.78 -7.96
C GLY A 165 -23.78 -16.71 -9.16
N ARG A 166 -22.79 -17.57 -9.44
CA ARG A 166 -22.79 -18.42 -10.65
C ARG A 166 -23.23 -19.88 -10.44
N ASP A 167 -23.40 -20.32 -9.21
CA ASP A 167 -23.73 -21.73 -8.94
C ASP A 167 -25.23 -22.10 -9.01
N ASP A 168 -26.14 -21.12 -9.24
CA ASP A 168 -27.59 -21.39 -9.24
C ASP A 168 -28.25 -21.42 -10.64
N ARG A 169 -27.48 -21.62 -11.72
CA ARG A 169 -28.02 -21.77 -13.08
C ARG A 169 -27.56 -23.07 -13.79
N GLY A 170 -27.57 -24.19 -13.11
CA GLY A 170 -27.13 -25.44 -13.68
C GLY A 170 -27.93 -26.67 -13.25
N GLY A 171 -29.25 -26.57 -13.14
CA GLY A 171 -30.06 -27.68 -12.74
C GLY A 171 -31.30 -27.86 -13.58
N ARG A 172 -31.19 -28.43 -14.77
CA ARG A 172 -32.22 -29.33 -15.39
C ARG A 172 -31.81 -29.65 -16.83
N GLY A 173 -30.89 -30.60 -16.95
CA GLY A 173 -30.67 -31.37 -18.16
C GLY A 173 -31.08 -32.79 -17.88
N GLU A 174 -32.32 -33.10 -18.16
CA GLU A 174 -32.92 -34.42 -18.19
C GLU A 174 -32.13 -35.29 -19.17
N ARG A 175 -31.22 -36.14 -18.67
CA ARG A 175 -30.60 -37.20 -19.48
C ARG A 175 -31.58 -38.35 -19.62
N ARG A 176 -32.25 -38.37 -20.77
CA ARG A 176 -32.94 -39.57 -21.29
C ARG A 176 -31.91 -40.69 -21.37
N ARG A 177 -32.15 -41.72 -20.59
CA ARG A 177 -31.55 -43.05 -20.76
C ARG A 177 -31.95 -43.58 -22.12
N ARG A 178 -31.00 -43.72 -23.03
CA ARG A 178 -31.11 -44.69 -24.13
C ARG A 178 -30.48 -45.96 -23.61
N ASP A 179 -31.36 -46.85 -23.30
CA ASP A 179 -31.18 -48.27 -23.19
C ASP A 179 -31.14 -48.78 -24.63
N GLU A 180 -30.00 -49.22 -25.11
CA GLU A 180 -29.86 -50.11 -26.26
C GLU A 180 -28.69 -51.03 -25.93
N GLY A 181 -29.08 -52.28 -25.60
CA GLY A 181 -28.17 -53.38 -25.46
C GLY A 181 -27.56 -53.75 -26.82
N ASP A 182 -26.31 -54.08 -26.79
CA ASP A 182 -25.70 -54.96 -27.77
C ASP A 182 -24.77 -55.88 -27.00
N ASP A 183 -25.32 -57.15 -26.91
CA ASP A 183 -24.56 -58.30 -26.54
C ASP A 183 -23.49 -58.55 -27.60
N ILE A 184 -22.24 -58.49 -27.20
CA ILE A 184 -21.12 -59.01 -27.98
C ILE A 184 -20.54 -60.18 -27.20
N ASP A 185 -20.94 -61.28 -27.66
CA ASP A 185 -20.44 -62.61 -27.42
C ASP A 185 -18.95 -62.72 -27.76
N VAL A 186 -18.13 -63.13 -26.82
CA VAL A 186 -16.69 -63.32 -27.03
C VAL A 186 -16.44 -64.83 -26.78
N PRO A 187 -16.08 -65.62 -27.80
CA PRO A 187 -15.77 -66.99 -27.60
C PRO A 187 -14.40 -67.21 -26.95
N ASP A 188 -14.41 -68.16 -25.99
CA ASP A 188 -13.26 -68.82 -25.44
C ASP A 188 -12.39 -69.47 -26.53
N ALA A 189 -11.12 -69.31 -26.48
CA ALA A 189 -10.13 -70.17 -27.10
C ALA A 189 -8.86 -70.19 -26.23
N ILE A 190 -8.78 -71.16 -25.34
CA ILE A 190 -7.99 -72.39 -25.43
C ILE A 190 -6.47 -72.15 -25.74
N GLY A 191 -5.67 -72.45 -24.70
CA GLY A 191 -4.72 -73.55 -24.71
C GLY A 191 -3.29 -73.28 -25.23
N GLY A 192 -2.37 -73.89 -24.50
CA GLY A 192 -1.05 -74.32 -24.95
C GLY A 192 0.15 -73.60 -24.23
N GLU A 193 0.70 -74.21 -23.15
CA GLU A 193 1.83 -75.13 -23.15
C GLU A 193 3.03 -74.71 -24.02
N GLU A 194 4.06 -74.25 -23.38
CA GLU A 194 5.36 -74.86 -23.00
C GLU A 194 6.22 -73.85 -22.28
#